data_07278af8060fe8a4e8538e2575b1336d
#
_entry.id   07278af8060fe8a4e8538e2575b1336d
#
_cell.length_a   1.000
_cell.length_b   1.000
_cell.length_c   1.000
_cell.angle_alpha   90.00
_cell.angle_beta   90.00
_cell.angle_gamma   90.00
#
_symmetry.space_group_name_H-M   'P 1'
#
loop_
_entity.id
_entity.type
_entity.pdbx_description
1 polymer ?
#
loop_
_entity_poly.entity_id
_entity_poly.type
_entity_poly.pdbx_seq_one_letter_code
_entity_poly.pdbx_strand_id
1 'polypeptide(L)'
;TIVCDVLGEENNGTTLAAMNLIRALGAKGHTVTILCPDAQKQGVPGYAVVPTRNLGIFNGYVKSNGVQLAKPDDAVIRQAIQGADIVHVMLPFVLGRRAAQLAKAQGIPVSAGFHAMAENFTSHIFMENCAPVNRLTYHVFSKTYKMVDAIHYPTQFLRDLYEGMYGPTNGYVISNGVNASFKPCPVQKPEEYRDKFVIVATGRYSKEKNQAVLLEAANLSRHRERLQVILAGSGPKEKRLRALGKKLPVAPKFGFFPHDQMVELLNYADLYVHSAAMEAEGISCLEAISCGLVPIISNSPRCATKAYALTDRSLFQFDSPKNLAAKIDWWLDHPQDRARWGSRYAENAAGQFDQEKCMEQMERMLLETAGRRP
;
A
#
# COMPACT_ATOMS: atom_id res chain seq x y z
N THR A 1 -0.89 -5.09 -22.09
CA THR A 1 -0.96 -3.65 -21.79
C THR A 1 -1.35 -3.43 -20.35
N ILE A 2 -0.61 -2.58 -19.61
CA ILE A 2 -0.95 -2.16 -18.24
C ILE A 2 -1.50 -0.73 -18.28
N VAL A 3 -2.68 -0.53 -17.65
CA VAL A 3 -3.38 0.77 -17.60
C VAL A 3 -3.31 1.31 -16.18
N CYS A 4 -2.64 2.45 -15.98
CA CYS A 4 -2.42 3.03 -14.66
C CYS A 4 -2.62 4.55 -14.65
N ASP A 5 -3.70 5.02 -13.99
CA ASP A 5 -4.02 6.44 -13.85
C ASP A 5 -3.08 7.21 -12.90
N VAL A 6 -2.31 6.51 -12.08
CA VAL A 6 -1.48 7.11 -11.01
C VAL A 6 0.02 6.84 -11.21
N LEU A 7 0.42 6.51 -12.43
CA LEU A 7 1.82 6.30 -12.73
C LEU A 7 2.54 7.65 -12.79
N GLY A 8 3.47 7.85 -11.90
CA GLY A 8 4.26 9.06 -11.74
C GLY A 8 5.40 8.80 -10.78
N GLU A 9 5.49 9.56 -9.70
CA GLU A 9 6.47 9.32 -8.63
C GLU A 9 6.09 8.07 -7.81
N GLU A 10 7.06 7.23 -7.46
CA GLU A 10 6.87 6.02 -6.65
C GLU A 10 6.59 6.35 -5.17
N ASN A 11 5.62 7.22 -4.92
CA ASN A 11 5.28 7.75 -3.59
C ASN A 11 4.01 7.16 -2.97
N ASN A 12 3.36 6.23 -3.67
CA ASN A 12 2.17 5.56 -3.19
C ASN A 12 2.16 4.06 -3.55
N GLY A 13 1.44 3.26 -2.76
CA GLY A 13 1.42 1.80 -2.89
C GLY A 13 0.94 1.29 -4.25
N THR A 14 0.00 1.98 -4.91
CA THR A 14 -0.51 1.56 -6.22
C THR A 14 0.52 1.78 -7.33
N THR A 15 1.22 2.91 -7.30
CA THR A 15 2.31 3.19 -8.26
C THR A 15 3.45 2.19 -8.08
N LEU A 16 3.83 1.90 -6.83
CA LEU A 16 4.86 0.91 -6.52
C LEU A 16 4.45 -0.48 -7.02
N ALA A 17 3.23 -0.91 -6.77
CA ALA A 17 2.69 -2.19 -7.26
C ALA A 17 2.73 -2.28 -8.79
N ALA A 18 2.29 -1.21 -9.49
CA ALA A 18 2.33 -1.16 -10.95
C ALA A 18 3.76 -1.26 -11.49
N MET A 19 4.71 -0.50 -10.92
CA MET A 19 6.10 -0.50 -11.36
C MET A 19 6.78 -1.84 -11.09
N ASN A 20 6.50 -2.49 -9.96
CA ASN A 20 7.00 -3.83 -9.66
C ASN A 20 6.50 -4.86 -10.67
N LEU A 21 5.21 -4.84 -10.99
CA LEU A 21 4.62 -5.71 -12.00
C LEU A 21 5.25 -5.48 -13.39
N ILE A 22 5.39 -4.22 -13.81
CA ILE A 22 6.00 -3.86 -15.10
C ILE A 22 7.44 -4.38 -15.17
N ARG A 23 8.25 -4.15 -14.13
CA ARG A 23 9.65 -4.61 -14.06
C ARG A 23 9.73 -6.14 -14.10
N ALA A 24 8.89 -6.83 -13.33
CA ALA A 24 8.87 -8.29 -13.28
C ALA A 24 8.50 -8.92 -14.61
N LEU A 25 7.46 -8.42 -15.29
CA LEU A 25 7.07 -8.91 -16.61
C LEU A 25 8.14 -8.62 -17.65
N GLY A 26 8.74 -7.43 -17.64
CA GLY A 26 9.84 -7.10 -18.54
C GLY A 26 11.08 -7.97 -18.34
N ALA A 27 11.46 -8.27 -17.10
CA ALA A 27 12.57 -9.15 -16.76
C ALA A 27 12.36 -10.59 -17.25
N LYS A 28 11.10 -11.03 -17.37
CA LYS A 28 10.70 -12.34 -17.90
C LYS A 28 10.52 -12.36 -19.44
N GLY A 29 10.84 -11.25 -20.12
CA GLY A 29 10.82 -11.16 -21.58
C GLY A 29 9.46 -10.78 -22.17
N HIS A 30 8.47 -10.40 -21.38
CA HIS A 30 7.19 -9.90 -21.90
C HIS A 30 7.34 -8.48 -22.44
N THR A 31 6.66 -8.19 -23.55
CA THR A 31 6.50 -6.83 -24.05
C THR A 31 5.38 -6.14 -23.31
N VAL A 32 5.70 -5.08 -22.56
CA VAL A 32 4.73 -4.33 -21.75
C VAL A 32 4.50 -2.95 -22.33
N THR A 33 3.27 -2.67 -22.75
CA THR A 33 2.82 -1.32 -23.09
C THR A 33 2.14 -0.69 -21.88
N ILE A 34 2.53 0.53 -21.51
CA ILE A 34 2.02 1.23 -20.34
C ILE A 34 1.16 2.40 -20.81
N LEU A 35 -0.12 2.36 -20.46
CA LEU A 35 -1.08 3.43 -20.76
C LEU A 35 -1.29 4.29 -19.50
N CYS A 36 -0.88 5.54 -19.56
CA CYS A 36 -0.93 6.43 -18.38
C CYS A 36 -1.11 7.91 -18.78
N PRO A 37 -1.46 8.81 -17.82
CA PRO A 37 -1.56 10.25 -18.05
C PRO A 37 -0.25 11.01 -17.75
N ASP A 38 0.87 10.34 -17.51
CA ASP A 38 2.14 10.99 -17.14
C ASP A 38 2.80 11.66 -18.36
N ALA A 39 2.67 12.97 -18.43
CA ALA A 39 3.24 13.75 -19.53
C ALA A 39 4.78 13.66 -19.64
N GLN A 40 5.50 13.30 -18.56
CA GLN A 40 6.96 13.12 -18.59
C GLN A 40 7.36 11.86 -19.36
N LYS A 41 6.42 10.94 -19.58
CA LYS A 41 6.60 9.72 -20.36
C LYS A 41 6.25 9.88 -21.84
N GLN A 42 5.86 11.07 -22.28
CA GLN A 42 5.55 11.32 -23.68
C GLN A 42 6.77 11.04 -24.58
N GLY A 43 6.59 10.17 -25.57
CA GLY A 43 7.67 9.76 -26.50
C GLY A 43 8.66 8.73 -25.93
N VAL A 44 8.47 8.28 -24.70
CA VAL A 44 9.29 7.19 -24.12
C VAL A 44 8.80 5.86 -24.70
N PRO A 45 9.68 5.00 -25.25
CA PRO A 45 9.30 3.68 -25.76
C PRO A 45 8.56 2.85 -24.71
N GLY A 46 7.50 2.16 -25.12
CA GLY A 46 6.65 1.36 -24.25
C GLY A 46 5.59 2.16 -23.50
N TYR A 47 5.54 3.49 -23.61
CA TYR A 47 4.52 4.33 -22.99
C TYR A 47 3.57 4.93 -24.02
N ALA A 48 2.26 4.77 -23.75
CA ALA A 48 1.18 5.46 -24.42
C ALA A 48 0.57 6.49 -23.46
N VAL A 49 0.72 7.77 -23.78
CA VAL A 49 0.35 8.85 -22.85
C VAL A 49 -0.95 9.51 -23.30
N VAL A 50 -1.93 9.54 -22.40
CA VAL A 50 -3.19 10.28 -22.59
C VAL A 50 -3.15 11.63 -21.87
N PRO A 51 -3.92 12.64 -22.32
CA PRO A 51 -3.99 13.91 -21.63
C PRO A 51 -4.53 13.79 -20.21
N THR A 52 -4.13 14.68 -19.33
CA THR A 52 -4.73 14.84 -18.01
C THR A 52 -6.00 15.69 -18.07
N ARG A 53 -6.94 15.42 -17.18
CA ARG A 53 -8.14 16.22 -17.00
C ARG A 53 -7.82 17.45 -16.20
N ASN A 54 -8.17 18.63 -16.71
CA ASN A 54 -8.07 19.87 -15.95
C ASN A 54 -9.28 20.01 -15.01
N LEU A 55 -9.02 20.08 -13.70
CA LEU A 55 -10.02 20.24 -12.64
C LEU A 55 -10.04 21.69 -12.10
N GLY A 56 -9.44 22.65 -12.80
CA GLY A 56 -9.38 24.04 -12.39
C GLY A 56 -8.66 24.23 -11.06
N ILE A 57 -9.33 24.89 -10.11
CA ILE A 57 -8.78 25.18 -8.77
C ILE A 57 -8.40 23.94 -7.95
N PHE A 58 -8.94 22.76 -8.27
CA PHE A 58 -8.65 21.52 -7.57
C PHE A 58 -7.41 20.79 -8.09
N ASN A 59 -6.78 21.24 -9.18
CA ASN A 59 -5.59 20.59 -9.75
C ASN A 59 -4.46 20.44 -8.74
N GLY A 60 -4.19 21.52 -7.97
CA GLY A 60 -3.14 21.51 -6.94
C GLY A 60 -3.37 20.48 -5.86
N TYR A 61 -4.61 20.35 -5.39
CA TYR A 61 -5.00 19.37 -4.38
C TYR A 61 -4.89 17.93 -4.90
N VAL A 62 -5.38 17.66 -6.10
CA VAL A 62 -5.31 16.31 -6.72
C VAL A 62 -3.85 15.92 -6.96
N LYS A 63 -3.03 16.84 -7.49
CA LYS A 63 -1.59 16.60 -7.71
C LYS A 63 -0.83 16.35 -6.40
N SER A 64 -1.13 17.10 -5.33
CA SER A 64 -0.50 16.88 -4.02
C SER A 64 -0.83 15.53 -3.38
N ASN A 65 -1.88 14.86 -3.88
CA ASN A 65 -2.25 13.50 -3.48
C ASN A 65 -1.64 12.41 -4.38
N GLY A 66 -0.78 12.77 -5.34
CA GLY A 66 -0.14 11.83 -6.26
C GLY A 66 -1.11 11.19 -7.26
N VAL A 67 -2.31 11.77 -7.44
CA VAL A 67 -3.32 11.28 -8.37
C VAL A 67 -3.39 12.21 -9.57
N GLN A 68 -3.29 11.65 -10.77
CA GLN A 68 -3.57 12.38 -12.02
C GLN A 68 -4.83 11.79 -12.64
N LEU A 69 -5.86 12.59 -12.85
CA LEU A 69 -7.06 12.11 -13.51
C LEU A 69 -6.87 12.22 -15.02
N ALA A 70 -6.87 11.07 -15.67
CA ALA A 70 -6.75 10.98 -17.12
C ALA A 70 -8.01 11.49 -17.84
N LYS A 71 -7.82 12.10 -18.99
CA LYS A 71 -8.85 12.29 -20.01
C LYS A 71 -8.66 11.19 -21.05
N PRO A 72 -9.52 10.17 -21.12
CA PRO A 72 -9.37 9.09 -22.08
C PRO A 72 -9.37 9.63 -23.50
N ASP A 73 -8.44 9.10 -24.31
CA ASP A 73 -8.36 9.31 -25.75
C ASP A 73 -8.47 7.95 -26.44
N ASP A 74 -9.55 7.73 -27.16
CA ASP A 74 -9.83 6.44 -27.77
C ASP A 74 -8.78 6.03 -28.82
N ALA A 75 -8.17 6.99 -29.53
CA ALA A 75 -7.15 6.69 -30.52
C ALA A 75 -5.87 6.17 -29.84
N VAL A 76 -5.42 6.86 -28.80
CA VAL A 76 -4.25 6.45 -28.01
C VAL A 76 -4.51 5.11 -27.32
N ILE A 77 -5.71 4.92 -26.74
CA ILE A 77 -6.06 3.65 -26.08
C ILE A 77 -6.05 2.50 -27.09
N ARG A 78 -6.68 2.66 -28.26
CA ARG A 78 -6.70 1.62 -29.30
C ARG A 78 -5.30 1.26 -29.77
N GLN A 79 -4.43 2.24 -29.96
CA GLN A 79 -3.03 2.01 -30.30
C GLN A 79 -2.30 1.25 -29.19
N ALA A 80 -2.51 1.61 -27.93
CA ALA A 80 -1.86 0.97 -26.78
C ALA A 80 -2.28 -0.49 -26.57
N ILE A 81 -3.53 -0.86 -26.91
CA ILE A 81 -4.05 -2.23 -26.76
C ILE A 81 -3.91 -3.07 -28.02
N GLN A 82 -3.49 -2.49 -29.13
CA GLN A 82 -3.35 -3.20 -30.41
C GLN A 82 -2.33 -4.33 -30.28
N GLY A 83 -2.76 -5.56 -30.56
CA GLY A 83 -1.91 -6.75 -30.48
C GLY A 83 -1.59 -7.19 -29.06
N ALA A 84 -2.21 -6.61 -28.03
CA ALA A 84 -2.04 -7.06 -26.66
C ALA A 84 -2.75 -8.41 -26.44
N ASP A 85 -2.07 -9.33 -25.76
CA ASP A 85 -2.66 -10.60 -25.33
C ASP A 85 -3.64 -10.41 -24.17
N ILE A 86 -3.41 -9.38 -23.35
CA ILE A 86 -4.24 -9.02 -22.19
C ILE A 86 -4.12 -7.54 -21.88
N VAL A 87 -5.18 -6.96 -21.35
CA VAL A 87 -5.18 -5.62 -20.74
C VAL A 87 -5.38 -5.75 -19.25
N HIS A 88 -4.42 -5.26 -18.45
CA HIS A 88 -4.52 -5.20 -16.98
C HIS A 88 -4.77 -3.77 -16.51
N VAL A 89 -5.87 -3.56 -15.80
CA VAL A 89 -6.30 -2.26 -15.29
C VAL A 89 -5.94 -2.14 -13.80
N MET A 90 -5.04 -1.22 -13.45
CA MET A 90 -4.63 -1.04 -12.05
C MET A 90 -5.69 -0.39 -11.16
N LEU A 91 -6.50 0.52 -11.73
CA LEU A 91 -7.52 1.26 -10.98
C LEU A 91 -8.83 1.38 -11.77
N PRO A 92 -10.00 1.33 -11.11
CA PRO A 92 -11.32 1.36 -11.78
C PRO A 92 -11.75 2.78 -12.17
N PHE A 93 -10.80 3.66 -12.51
CA PHE A 93 -11.07 5.03 -12.90
C PHE A 93 -11.49 5.15 -14.38
N VAL A 94 -11.64 6.39 -14.84
CA VAL A 94 -12.22 6.64 -16.17
C VAL A 94 -11.35 6.06 -17.29
N LEU A 95 -10.02 6.18 -17.19
CA LEU A 95 -9.10 5.61 -18.18
C LEU A 95 -9.16 4.08 -18.17
N GLY A 96 -9.01 3.47 -16.99
CA GLY A 96 -9.08 2.01 -16.85
C GLY A 96 -10.38 1.42 -17.37
N ARG A 97 -11.53 2.06 -17.02
CA ARG A 97 -12.83 1.63 -17.52
C ARG A 97 -12.96 1.76 -19.05
N ARG A 98 -12.46 2.86 -19.63
CA ARG A 98 -12.53 3.06 -21.09
C ARG A 98 -11.63 2.06 -21.82
N ALA A 99 -10.43 1.83 -21.32
CA ALA A 99 -9.51 0.82 -21.87
C ALA A 99 -10.13 -0.59 -21.81
N ALA A 100 -10.74 -0.97 -20.69
CA ALA A 100 -11.45 -2.24 -20.57
C ALA A 100 -12.60 -2.38 -21.58
N GLN A 101 -13.41 -1.33 -21.79
CA GLN A 101 -14.48 -1.34 -22.79
C GLN A 101 -13.95 -1.55 -24.21
N LEU A 102 -12.88 -0.84 -24.59
CA LEU A 102 -12.29 -0.93 -25.91
C LEU A 102 -11.60 -2.28 -26.15
N ALA A 103 -10.92 -2.82 -25.11
CA ALA A 103 -10.31 -4.14 -25.15
C ALA A 103 -11.38 -5.25 -25.35
N LYS A 104 -12.44 -5.23 -24.54
CA LYS A 104 -13.56 -6.20 -24.67
C LYS A 104 -14.23 -6.12 -26.03
N ALA A 105 -14.39 -4.91 -26.59
CA ALA A 105 -14.97 -4.74 -27.95
C ALA A 105 -14.09 -5.32 -29.06
N GLN A 106 -12.78 -5.51 -28.80
CA GLN A 106 -11.82 -6.16 -29.70
C GLN A 106 -11.59 -7.64 -29.37
N GLY A 107 -12.29 -8.21 -28.38
CA GLY A 107 -12.10 -9.60 -27.95
C GLY A 107 -10.82 -9.82 -27.15
N ILE A 108 -10.16 -8.76 -26.68
CA ILE A 108 -8.95 -8.85 -25.85
C ILE A 108 -9.37 -9.13 -24.41
N PRO A 109 -8.80 -10.16 -23.73
CA PRO A 109 -9.03 -10.43 -22.32
C PRO A 109 -8.62 -9.26 -21.44
N VAL A 110 -9.36 -9.06 -20.34
CA VAL A 110 -9.13 -7.95 -19.41
C VAL A 110 -9.07 -8.46 -17.97
N SER A 111 -8.02 -8.11 -17.26
CA SER A 111 -7.97 -8.26 -15.81
C SER A 111 -7.91 -6.90 -15.12
N ALA A 112 -8.24 -6.85 -13.82
CA ALA A 112 -8.13 -5.61 -13.04
C ALA A 112 -7.60 -5.87 -11.63
N GLY A 113 -6.82 -4.92 -11.10
CA GLY A 113 -6.39 -4.90 -9.72
C GLY A 113 -7.38 -4.13 -8.83
N PHE A 114 -7.68 -4.67 -7.64
CA PHE A 114 -8.48 -3.98 -6.63
C PHE A 114 -7.56 -3.32 -5.59
N HIS A 115 -6.95 -2.19 -5.96
CA HIS A 115 -5.94 -1.51 -5.14
C HIS A 115 -6.50 -0.34 -4.32
N ALA A 116 -7.75 0.04 -4.49
CA ALA A 116 -8.33 1.21 -3.83
C ALA A 116 -9.70 0.89 -3.22
N MET A 117 -9.85 1.18 -1.92
CA MET A 117 -11.15 1.19 -1.27
C MET A 117 -11.86 2.53 -1.53
N ALA A 118 -13.21 2.51 -1.55
CA ALA A 118 -13.99 3.74 -1.71
C ALA A 118 -13.68 4.77 -0.62
N GLU A 119 -13.48 4.31 0.61
CA GLU A 119 -13.15 5.14 1.77
C GLU A 119 -11.84 5.91 1.60
N ASN A 120 -10.84 5.32 0.95
CA ASN A 120 -9.60 6.04 0.62
C ASN A 120 -9.87 7.21 -0.33
N PHE A 121 -10.76 7.01 -1.32
CA PHE A 121 -11.14 8.04 -2.26
C PHE A 121 -12.00 9.12 -1.60
N THR A 122 -13.02 8.73 -0.83
CA THR A 122 -13.95 9.66 -0.18
C THR A 122 -13.34 10.39 1.01
N SER A 123 -12.21 9.91 1.56
CA SER A 123 -11.46 10.62 2.60
C SER A 123 -10.91 11.97 2.11
N HIS A 124 -10.64 12.11 0.82
CA HIS A 124 -10.17 13.36 0.22
C HIS A 124 -11.23 14.48 0.24
N ILE A 125 -12.50 14.10 0.36
CA ILE A 125 -13.63 15.03 0.51
C ILE A 125 -14.27 14.95 1.90
N PHE A 126 -13.55 14.37 2.88
CA PHE A 126 -13.98 14.19 4.28
C PHE A 126 -15.28 13.37 4.46
N MET A 127 -15.56 12.46 3.51
CA MET A 127 -16.78 11.63 3.50
C MET A 127 -16.48 10.13 3.69
N GLU A 128 -15.30 9.75 4.18
CA GLU A 128 -14.90 8.37 4.41
C GLU A 128 -15.80 7.60 5.39
N ASN A 129 -16.57 8.30 6.21
CA ASN A 129 -17.53 7.72 7.14
C ASN A 129 -18.99 7.82 6.63
N CYS A 130 -19.20 8.37 5.42
CA CYS A 130 -20.53 8.49 4.83
C CYS A 130 -20.87 7.23 4.02
N ALA A 131 -21.59 6.29 4.64
CA ALA A 131 -21.93 5.01 4.02
C ALA A 131 -22.64 5.12 2.65
N PRO A 132 -23.61 6.05 2.44
CA PRO A 132 -24.22 6.23 1.13
C PRO A 132 -23.21 6.64 0.05
N VAL A 133 -22.28 7.56 0.36
CA VAL A 133 -21.25 8.04 -0.58
C VAL A 133 -20.27 6.92 -0.91
N ASN A 134 -19.81 6.17 0.09
CA ASN A 134 -18.94 5.02 -0.14
C ASN A 134 -19.64 3.95 -0.99
N ARG A 135 -20.91 3.65 -0.72
CA ARG A 135 -21.69 2.70 -1.52
C ARG A 135 -21.83 3.15 -2.97
N LEU A 136 -22.09 4.44 -3.21
CA LEU A 136 -22.12 5.02 -4.56
C LEU A 136 -20.76 4.90 -5.25
N THR A 137 -19.68 5.18 -4.54
CA THR A 137 -18.32 5.04 -5.07
C THR A 137 -18.00 3.59 -5.45
N TYR A 138 -18.31 2.63 -4.59
CA TYR A 138 -18.19 1.20 -4.94
C TYR A 138 -19.07 0.81 -6.11
N HIS A 139 -20.28 1.36 -6.23
CA HIS A 139 -21.13 1.13 -7.40
C HIS A 139 -20.48 1.66 -8.69
N VAL A 140 -19.85 2.82 -8.65
CA VAL A 140 -19.10 3.34 -9.81
C VAL A 140 -17.91 2.44 -10.15
N PHE A 141 -17.15 1.99 -9.17
CA PHE A 141 -16.01 1.08 -9.35
C PHE A 141 -16.47 -0.29 -9.89
N SER A 142 -17.59 -0.81 -9.41
CA SER A 142 -18.13 -2.10 -9.84
C SER A 142 -18.44 -2.14 -11.34
N LYS A 143 -18.70 -0.99 -11.99
CA LYS A 143 -18.91 -0.93 -13.44
C LYS A 143 -17.68 -1.37 -14.24
N THR A 144 -16.47 -1.20 -13.69
CA THR A 144 -15.24 -1.72 -14.28
C THR A 144 -15.06 -3.20 -13.93
N TYR A 145 -15.17 -3.53 -12.65
CA TYR A 145 -14.90 -4.90 -12.18
C TYR A 145 -15.89 -5.96 -12.70
N LYS A 146 -17.13 -5.58 -13.05
CA LYS A 146 -18.14 -6.48 -13.63
C LYS A 146 -17.89 -6.84 -15.09
N MET A 147 -17.03 -6.11 -15.79
CA MET A 147 -16.75 -6.37 -17.22
C MET A 147 -15.44 -7.11 -17.45
N VAL A 148 -14.57 -7.24 -16.43
CA VAL A 148 -13.28 -7.91 -16.57
C VAL A 148 -13.38 -9.42 -16.36
N ASP A 149 -12.42 -10.16 -16.89
CA ASP A 149 -12.39 -11.62 -16.87
C ASP A 149 -11.77 -12.18 -15.59
N ALA A 150 -10.89 -11.41 -14.94
CA ALA A 150 -10.28 -11.75 -13.66
C ALA A 150 -10.01 -10.49 -12.79
N ILE A 151 -10.04 -10.66 -11.47
CA ILE A 151 -9.72 -9.59 -10.53
C ILE A 151 -8.57 -10.04 -9.61
N HIS A 152 -7.52 -9.23 -9.57
CA HIS A 152 -6.44 -9.33 -8.59
C HIS A 152 -6.80 -8.57 -7.33
N TYR A 153 -6.75 -9.24 -6.18
CA TYR A 153 -6.91 -8.66 -4.85
C TYR A 153 -5.59 -8.77 -4.09
N PRO A 154 -4.98 -7.67 -3.63
CA PRO A 154 -3.77 -7.74 -2.81
C PRO A 154 -3.93 -8.51 -1.50
N THR A 155 -5.15 -8.58 -0.97
CA THR A 155 -5.46 -9.27 0.29
C THR A 155 -6.81 -9.95 0.25
N GLN A 156 -6.98 -11.01 1.06
CA GLN A 156 -8.28 -11.66 1.25
C GLN A 156 -9.34 -10.69 1.78
N PHE A 157 -8.94 -9.75 2.64
CA PHE A 157 -9.82 -8.69 3.14
C PHE A 157 -10.49 -7.89 2.01
N LEU A 158 -9.74 -7.50 0.98
CA LEU A 158 -10.29 -6.75 -0.15
C LEU A 158 -11.21 -7.61 -1.01
N ARG A 159 -10.89 -8.90 -1.19
CA ARG A 159 -11.76 -9.84 -1.87
C ARG A 159 -13.07 -9.99 -1.14
N ASP A 160 -13.04 -10.27 0.16
CA ASP A 160 -14.24 -10.43 0.99
C ASP A 160 -15.10 -9.15 1.00
N LEU A 161 -14.43 -7.98 1.05
CA LEU A 161 -15.10 -6.68 0.98
C LEU A 161 -15.88 -6.51 -0.33
N TYR A 162 -15.27 -6.80 -1.47
CA TYR A 162 -15.91 -6.62 -2.78
C TYR A 162 -16.95 -7.71 -3.05
N GLU A 163 -16.60 -8.96 -2.84
CA GLU A 163 -17.50 -10.10 -3.08
C GLU A 163 -18.70 -10.12 -2.12
N GLY A 164 -18.54 -9.62 -0.91
CA GLY A 164 -19.64 -9.42 0.04
C GLY A 164 -20.70 -8.41 -0.45
N MET A 165 -20.31 -7.45 -1.31
CA MET A 165 -21.25 -6.48 -1.88
C MET A 165 -21.82 -6.88 -3.25
N TYR A 166 -21.04 -7.58 -4.07
CA TYR A 166 -21.35 -7.77 -5.49
C TYR A 166 -21.40 -9.23 -5.95
N GLY A 167 -21.16 -10.16 -5.02
CA GLY A 167 -21.13 -11.61 -5.31
C GLY A 167 -19.73 -12.09 -5.75
N PRO A 168 -19.58 -13.42 -5.90
CA PRO A 168 -18.30 -14.06 -6.19
C PRO A 168 -17.73 -13.60 -7.53
N THR A 169 -16.40 -13.56 -7.62
CA THR A 169 -15.64 -13.16 -8.80
C THR A 169 -14.63 -14.23 -9.19
N ASN A 170 -14.11 -14.18 -10.43
CA ASN A 170 -12.88 -14.88 -10.78
C ASN A 170 -11.71 -14.10 -10.16
N GLY A 171 -11.57 -14.25 -8.83
CA GLY A 171 -10.68 -13.46 -7.99
C GLY A 171 -9.42 -14.21 -7.60
N TYR A 172 -8.28 -13.56 -7.76
CA TYR A 172 -6.96 -14.03 -7.35
C TYR A 172 -6.46 -13.19 -6.18
N VAL A 173 -6.13 -13.81 -5.06
CA VAL A 173 -5.54 -13.12 -3.91
C VAL A 173 -4.03 -13.29 -3.97
N ILE A 174 -3.34 -12.22 -4.35
CA ILE A 174 -1.89 -12.20 -4.55
C ILE A 174 -1.36 -10.91 -3.95
N SER A 175 -0.43 -11.01 -2.98
CA SER A 175 0.23 -9.82 -2.41
C SER A 175 1.05 -9.07 -3.48
N ASN A 176 1.18 -7.76 -3.34
CA ASN A 176 2.13 -6.98 -4.15
C ASN A 176 3.59 -7.32 -3.82
N GLY A 177 3.82 -8.07 -2.74
CA GLY A 177 5.13 -8.58 -2.34
C GLY A 177 6.02 -7.54 -1.66
N VAL A 178 7.06 -8.04 -1.01
CA VAL A 178 8.09 -7.25 -0.34
C VAL A 178 9.43 -7.51 -1.01
N ASN A 179 10.16 -6.43 -1.28
CA ASN A 179 11.48 -6.52 -1.90
C ASN A 179 12.44 -7.35 -1.03
N ALA A 180 13.24 -8.21 -1.65
CA ALA A 180 14.15 -9.15 -0.99
C ALA A 180 15.25 -8.48 -0.13
N SER A 181 15.45 -7.17 -0.24
CA SER A 181 16.34 -6.39 0.64
C SER A 181 15.79 -6.26 2.06
N PHE A 182 14.46 -6.27 2.23
CA PHE A 182 13.81 -6.28 3.55
C PHE A 182 13.84 -7.70 4.14
N LYS A 183 14.90 -7.98 4.86
CA LYS A 183 15.14 -9.24 5.57
C LYS A 183 15.94 -8.98 6.84
N PRO A 184 15.93 -9.90 7.81
CA PRO A 184 16.78 -9.75 8.97
C PRO A 184 18.26 -9.69 8.55
N CYS A 185 18.94 -8.63 8.96
CA CYS A 185 20.38 -8.48 8.78
C CYS A 185 21.01 -7.82 10.02
N PRO A 186 22.24 -8.15 10.36
CA PRO A 186 22.92 -7.56 11.50
C PRO A 186 23.24 -6.09 11.19
N VAL A 187 22.59 -5.18 11.90
CA VAL A 187 22.84 -3.73 11.84
C VAL A 187 23.14 -3.23 13.23
N GLN A 188 24.20 -2.45 13.37
CA GLN A 188 24.52 -1.83 14.64
C GLN A 188 23.58 -0.66 14.90
N LYS A 189 22.90 -0.68 16.06
CA LYS A 189 22.07 0.45 16.51
C LYS A 189 22.95 1.69 16.65
N PRO A 190 22.59 2.85 16.05
CA PRO A 190 23.34 4.09 16.19
C PRO A 190 23.58 4.47 17.65
N GLU A 191 24.74 5.06 17.93
CA GLU A 191 25.19 5.44 19.29
C GLU A 191 24.16 6.32 20.01
N GLU A 192 23.51 7.24 19.29
CA GLU A 192 22.46 8.13 19.83
C GLU A 192 21.21 7.39 20.34
N TYR A 193 21.05 6.10 19.95
CA TYR A 193 19.90 5.26 20.36
C TYR A 193 20.33 4.09 21.25
N ARG A 194 21.58 3.96 21.65
CA ARG A 194 22.08 2.83 22.43
C ARG A 194 21.21 2.50 23.64
N ASP A 195 20.85 3.52 24.42
CA ASP A 195 20.04 3.38 25.63
C ASP A 195 18.55 3.65 25.44
N LYS A 196 18.11 3.74 24.18
CA LYS A 196 16.72 4.02 23.83
C LYS A 196 16.04 2.82 23.21
N PHE A 197 14.73 2.73 23.38
CA PHE A 197 13.88 1.86 22.59
C PHE A 197 13.40 2.61 21.34
N VAL A 198 13.74 2.09 20.17
CA VAL A 198 13.38 2.69 18.89
C VAL A 198 12.07 2.09 18.38
N ILE A 199 11.05 2.92 18.22
CA ILE A 199 9.75 2.54 17.66
C ILE A 199 9.57 3.24 16.33
N VAL A 200 9.31 2.48 15.28
CA VAL A 200 9.14 2.98 13.92
C VAL A 200 7.68 2.89 13.46
N ALA A 201 7.20 3.93 12.82
CA ALA A 201 5.99 3.90 12.02
C ALA A 201 6.28 4.54 10.65
N THR A 202 5.89 3.87 9.58
CA THR A 202 6.18 4.30 8.20
C THR A 202 4.91 4.70 7.47
N GLY A 203 5.06 5.59 6.51
CA GLY A 203 3.99 5.98 5.59
C GLY A 203 3.66 7.46 5.60
N ARG A 204 2.76 7.84 4.68
CA ARG A 204 2.30 9.22 4.52
C ARG A 204 1.70 9.77 5.82
N TYR A 205 2.01 11.02 6.18
CA TYR A 205 1.39 11.69 7.32
C TYR A 205 0.00 12.16 6.96
N SER A 206 -0.97 11.29 7.14
CA SER A 206 -2.34 11.48 6.70
C SER A 206 -3.35 11.01 7.76
N LYS A 207 -4.63 11.29 7.53
CA LYS A 207 -5.69 10.91 8.48
C LYS A 207 -5.84 9.39 8.58
N GLU A 208 -5.74 8.71 7.46
CA GLU A 208 -5.89 7.25 7.37
C GLU A 208 -4.76 6.48 8.05
N LYS A 209 -3.55 7.04 8.12
CA LYS A 209 -2.40 6.39 8.80
C LYS A 209 -2.39 6.61 10.32
N ASN A 210 -3.11 7.61 10.83
CA ASN A 210 -3.39 7.86 12.24
C ASN A 210 -2.17 7.81 13.19
N GLN A 211 -1.00 8.35 12.75
CA GLN A 211 0.24 8.33 13.55
C GLN A 211 0.12 9.12 14.87
N ALA A 212 -0.89 9.99 15.01
CA ALA A 212 -1.14 10.73 16.25
C ALA A 212 -1.34 9.79 17.45
N VAL A 213 -2.03 8.67 17.25
CA VAL A 213 -2.27 7.65 18.29
C VAL A 213 -0.95 7.08 18.85
N LEU A 214 0.08 6.89 17.97
CA LEU A 214 1.40 6.44 18.43
C LEU A 214 2.08 7.48 19.31
N LEU A 215 2.05 8.76 18.92
CA LEU A 215 2.67 9.81 19.73
C LEU A 215 1.96 9.97 21.09
N GLU A 216 0.65 9.87 21.11
CA GLU A 216 -0.14 9.89 22.35
C GLU A 216 0.16 8.65 23.21
N ALA A 217 0.27 7.47 22.62
CA ALA A 217 0.64 6.24 23.32
C ALA A 217 2.06 6.29 23.89
N ALA A 218 3.01 6.82 23.12
CA ALA A 218 4.40 7.00 23.58
C ALA A 218 4.47 7.90 24.83
N ASN A 219 3.64 8.94 24.91
CA ASN A 219 3.56 9.79 26.10
C ASN A 219 2.94 9.09 27.32
N LEU A 220 2.10 8.06 27.10
CA LEU A 220 1.44 7.27 28.15
C LEU A 220 2.28 6.06 28.61
N SER A 221 3.28 5.66 27.82
CA SER A 221 4.15 4.54 28.13
C SER A 221 4.96 4.79 29.41
N ARG A 222 5.17 3.75 30.22
CA ARG A 222 6.09 3.81 31.36
C ARG A 222 7.56 3.94 30.96
N HIS A 223 7.87 3.61 29.69
CA HIS A 223 9.21 3.77 29.11
C HIS A 223 9.42 5.11 28.40
N ARG A 224 8.47 6.05 28.46
CA ARG A 224 8.45 7.31 27.69
C ARG A 224 9.75 8.09 27.69
N GLU A 225 10.52 8.06 28.77
CA GLU A 225 11.81 8.75 28.91
C GLU A 225 12.93 8.09 28.05
N ARG A 226 12.71 6.88 27.58
CA ARG A 226 13.64 6.10 26.75
C ARG A 226 13.07 5.77 25.36
N LEU A 227 11.83 6.16 25.04
CA LEU A 227 11.24 5.88 23.75
C LEU A 227 11.69 6.88 22.69
N GLN A 228 12.41 6.39 21.68
CA GLN A 228 12.65 7.14 20.46
C GLN A 228 11.62 6.74 19.41
N VAL A 229 10.65 7.60 19.16
CA VAL A 229 9.70 7.41 18.05
C VAL A 229 10.29 7.97 16.78
N ILE A 230 10.27 7.18 15.70
CA ILE A 230 10.66 7.60 14.35
C ILE A 230 9.45 7.45 13.44
N LEU A 231 8.99 8.58 12.93
CA LEU A 231 7.94 8.62 11.91
C LEU A 231 8.60 8.79 10.54
N ALA A 232 8.68 7.68 9.80
CA ALA A 232 9.33 7.65 8.49
C ALA A 232 8.29 7.96 7.39
N GLY A 233 8.37 9.15 6.83
CA GLY A 233 7.46 9.61 5.80
C GLY A 233 7.33 11.13 5.72
N SER A 234 6.31 11.58 5.01
CA SER A 234 5.94 12.98 4.89
C SER A 234 4.44 13.11 4.63
N GLY A 235 3.86 14.30 4.74
CA GLY A 235 2.47 14.49 4.36
C GLY A 235 1.75 15.64 5.07
N PRO A 236 0.49 15.86 4.73
CA PRO A 236 -0.25 17.08 5.15
C PRO A 236 -0.47 17.20 6.67
N LYS A 237 -0.34 16.12 7.43
CA LYS A 237 -0.50 16.14 8.90
C LYS A 237 0.80 16.40 9.67
N GLU A 238 1.93 16.65 8.99
CA GLU A 238 3.23 16.82 9.63
C GLU A 238 3.25 17.90 10.71
N LYS A 239 2.68 19.07 10.43
CA LYS A 239 2.60 20.19 11.41
C LYS A 239 1.90 19.76 12.70
N ARG A 240 0.79 19.01 12.59
CA ARG A 240 0.05 18.49 13.75
C ARG A 240 0.85 17.43 14.52
N LEU A 241 1.49 16.52 13.79
CA LEU A 241 2.29 15.45 14.42
C LEU A 241 3.51 16.02 15.14
N ARG A 242 4.20 17.00 14.56
CA ARG A 242 5.29 17.72 15.22
C ARG A 242 4.82 18.47 16.48
N ALA A 243 3.63 19.06 16.46
CA ALA A 243 3.06 19.71 17.64
C ALA A 243 2.76 18.72 18.78
N LEU A 244 2.24 17.52 18.44
CA LEU A 244 2.05 16.44 19.41
C LEU A 244 3.39 15.91 19.94
N GLY A 245 4.37 15.75 19.06
CA GLY A 245 5.71 15.26 19.40
C GLY A 245 6.45 16.14 20.41
N LYS A 246 6.18 17.46 20.44
CA LYS A 246 6.75 18.37 21.44
C LYS A 246 6.36 18.06 22.89
N LYS A 247 5.33 17.24 23.10
CA LYS A 247 4.86 16.83 24.41
C LYS A 247 5.59 15.60 24.96
N LEU A 248 6.40 14.93 24.13
CA LEU A 248 7.14 13.75 24.52
C LEU A 248 8.47 14.16 25.19
N PRO A 249 8.92 13.43 26.22
CA PRO A 249 10.23 13.66 26.84
C PRO A 249 11.40 13.50 25.86
N VAL A 250 11.29 12.53 24.95
CA VAL A 250 12.25 12.32 23.86
C VAL A 250 11.61 12.80 22.54
N ALA A 251 12.20 13.81 21.92
CA ALA A 251 11.68 14.38 20.69
C ALA A 251 11.61 13.33 19.55
N PRO A 252 10.45 13.10 18.93
CA PRO A 252 10.33 12.18 17.82
C PRO A 252 11.12 12.65 16.60
N LYS A 253 11.68 11.74 15.83
CA LYS A 253 12.26 12.02 14.52
C LYS A 253 11.20 11.92 13.42
N PHE A 254 11.28 12.84 12.46
CA PHE A 254 10.40 12.93 11.31
C PHE A 254 11.25 13.06 10.06
N GLY A 255 10.93 12.31 9.04
CA GLY A 255 11.61 12.46 7.76
C GLY A 255 11.35 11.33 6.79
N PHE A 256 11.77 11.57 5.57
CA PHE A 256 11.81 10.54 4.53
C PHE A 256 13.14 9.78 4.64
N PHE A 257 13.08 8.48 4.52
CA PHE A 257 14.24 7.59 4.54
C PHE A 257 14.34 6.93 3.16
N PRO A 258 15.45 7.08 2.45
CA PRO A 258 15.75 6.30 1.26
C PRO A 258 15.71 4.79 1.54
N HIS A 259 15.53 3.99 0.51
CA HIS A 259 15.33 2.54 0.63
C HIS A 259 16.37 1.86 1.53
N ASP A 260 17.68 2.09 1.28
CA ASP A 260 18.74 1.45 2.05
C ASP A 260 18.73 1.86 3.52
N GLN A 261 18.50 3.15 3.80
CA GLN A 261 18.34 3.65 5.16
C GLN A 261 17.10 3.11 5.85
N MET A 262 16.03 2.83 5.10
CA MET A 262 14.82 2.20 5.64
C MET A 262 15.10 0.75 6.05
N VAL A 263 15.84 -0.01 5.23
CA VAL A 263 16.27 -1.37 5.58
C VAL A 263 17.10 -1.37 6.86
N GLU A 264 18.07 -0.46 6.98
CA GLU A 264 18.88 -0.31 8.20
C GLU A 264 18.00 0.06 9.42
N LEU A 265 17.12 1.07 9.27
CA LEU A 265 16.23 1.53 10.33
C LEU A 265 15.36 0.40 10.86
N LEU A 266 14.75 -0.38 9.98
CA LEU A 266 13.89 -1.50 10.37
C LEU A 266 14.68 -2.63 11.04
N ASN A 267 15.95 -2.80 10.72
CA ASN A 267 16.79 -3.84 11.32
C ASN A 267 17.38 -3.48 12.69
N TYR A 268 17.56 -2.19 13.03
CA TYR A 268 18.01 -1.80 14.37
C TYR A 268 16.87 -1.36 15.30
N ALA A 269 15.68 -1.16 14.81
CA ALA A 269 14.54 -0.76 15.62
C ALA A 269 14.10 -1.90 16.58
N ASP A 270 13.36 -1.54 17.62
CA ASP A 270 12.85 -2.49 18.62
C ASP A 270 11.42 -2.94 18.33
N LEU A 271 10.57 -2.05 17.79
CA LEU A 271 9.18 -2.32 17.48
C LEU A 271 8.73 -1.53 16.25
N TYR A 272 7.76 -2.09 15.53
CA TYR A 272 7.03 -1.39 14.49
C TYR A 272 5.58 -1.14 14.92
N VAL A 273 5.04 0.05 14.66
CA VAL A 273 3.64 0.37 14.94
C VAL A 273 2.90 0.72 13.66
N HIS A 274 1.83 -0.01 13.38
CA HIS A 274 0.91 0.25 12.27
C HIS A 274 -0.43 0.73 12.78
N SER A 275 -0.57 2.05 12.96
CA SER A 275 -1.74 2.69 13.57
C SER A 275 -2.88 3.01 12.61
N ALA A 276 -2.82 2.54 11.36
CA ALA A 276 -3.75 2.92 10.32
C ALA A 276 -5.22 2.66 10.68
N ALA A 277 -6.07 3.60 10.29
CA ALA A 277 -7.52 3.49 10.34
C ALA A 277 -8.08 2.77 9.12
N MET A 278 -7.39 2.89 7.97
CA MET A 278 -7.74 2.26 6.70
C MET A 278 -6.47 1.82 5.99
N GLU A 279 -6.43 0.56 5.54
CA GLU A 279 -5.29 0.00 4.82
C GLU A 279 -5.73 -1.16 3.92
N ALA A 280 -5.37 -1.07 2.65
CA ALA A 280 -5.71 -2.10 1.67
C ALA A 280 -4.80 -3.33 1.75
N GLU A 281 -3.50 -3.11 1.96
CA GLU A 281 -2.51 -4.17 2.14
C GLU A 281 -1.49 -3.81 3.22
N GLY A 282 -0.87 -2.63 3.15
CA GLY A 282 0.12 -2.17 4.13
C GLY A 282 1.50 -2.74 3.88
N ILE A 283 2.03 -2.58 2.67
CA ILE A 283 3.37 -3.05 2.26
C ILE A 283 4.44 -2.64 3.28
N SER A 284 4.39 -1.41 3.79
CA SER A 284 5.35 -0.95 4.80
C SER A 284 5.28 -1.71 6.14
N CYS A 285 4.12 -2.29 6.47
CA CYS A 285 3.99 -3.19 7.61
C CYS A 285 4.66 -4.55 7.29
N LEU A 286 4.49 -5.04 6.07
CA LEU A 286 5.12 -6.27 5.61
C LEU A 286 6.64 -6.12 5.52
N GLU A 287 7.16 -4.96 5.10
CA GLU A 287 8.59 -4.64 5.08
C GLU A 287 9.20 -4.75 6.49
N ALA A 288 8.53 -4.17 7.49
CA ALA A 288 8.97 -4.25 8.88
C ALA A 288 8.93 -5.70 9.42
N ILE A 289 7.85 -6.41 9.14
CA ILE A 289 7.69 -7.84 9.50
C ILE A 289 8.80 -8.68 8.84
N SER A 290 9.10 -8.42 7.57
CA SER A 290 10.14 -9.12 6.82
C SER A 290 11.53 -8.90 7.39
N CYS A 291 11.80 -7.74 8.00
CA CYS A 291 13.04 -7.47 8.75
C CYS A 291 13.06 -8.11 10.14
N GLY A 292 12.02 -8.85 10.54
CA GLY A 292 11.92 -9.49 11.86
C GLY A 292 11.48 -8.56 12.98
N LEU A 293 10.92 -7.38 12.64
CA LEU A 293 10.34 -6.49 13.63
C LEU A 293 8.98 -6.99 14.06
N VAL A 294 8.76 -7.04 15.39
CA VAL A 294 7.42 -7.33 15.91
C VAL A 294 6.52 -6.14 15.65
N PRO A 295 5.39 -6.32 14.93
CA PRO A 295 4.45 -5.26 14.68
C PRO A 295 3.43 -5.13 15.82
N ILE A 296 2.99 -3.90 16.10
CA ILE A 296 1.78 -3.61 16.87
C ILE A 296 0.79 -2.92 15.94
N ILE A 297 -0.27 -3.62 15.59
CA ILE A 297 -1.17 -3.28 14.48
C ILE A 297 -2.54 -2.88 15.03
N SER A 298 -3.13 -1.84 14.45
CA SER A 298 -4.50 -1.43 14.71
C SER A 298 -5.50 -2.52 14.29
N ASN A 299 -6.45 -2.88 15.18
CA ASN A 299 -7.53 -3.80 14.86
C ASN A 299 -8.70 -3.12 14.10
N SER A 300 -8.45 -2.00 13.43
CA SER A 300 -9.48 -1.31 12.65
C SER A 300 -10.21 -2.27 11.70
N PRO A 301 -11.55 -2.20 11.64
CA PRO A 301 -12.33 -3.04 10.72
C PRO A 301 -12.07 -2.74 9.23
N ARG A 302 -11.44 -1.59 8.92
CA ARG A 302 -11.11 -1.15 7.57
C ARG A 302 -9.64 -1.38 7.20
N CYS A 303 -8.91 -2.20 7.96
CA CYS A 303 -7.51 -2.52 7.70
C CYS A 303 -7.31 -4.00 7.39
N ALA A 304 -6.69 -4.30 6.26
CA ALA A 304 -6.22 -5.65 5.93
C ALA A 304 -5.09 -6.11 6.87
N THR A 305 -4.26 -5.17 7.33
CA THR A 305 -3.04 -5.44 8.10
C THR A 305 -3.27 -6.19 9.42
N LYS A 306 -4.47 -6.12 10.00
CA LYS A 306 -4.79 -6.90 11.21
C LYS A 306 -4.60 -8.42 11.02
N ALA A 307 -4.72 -8.90 9.77
CA ALA A 307 -4.51 -10.31 9.44
C ALA A 307 -3.03 -10.74 9.54
N TYR A 308 -2.10 -9.80 9.59
CA TYR A 308 -0.66 -10.09 9.75
C TYR A 308 -0.25 -10.34 11.20
N ALA A 309 -1.12 -10.05 12.15
CA ALA A 309 -0.82 -10.29 13.56
C ALA A 309 -0.81 -11.78 13.88
N LEU A 310 0.35 -12.31 14.22
CA LEU A 310 0.52 -13.72 14.60
C LEU A 310 0.17 -13.99 16.06
N THR A 311 -0.12 -12.95 16.84
CA THR A 311 -0.52 -13.03 18.24
C THR A 311 -1.38 -11.83 18.63
N ASP A 312 -2.32 -12.00 19.58
CA ASP A 312 -3.14 -10.92 20.12
C ASP A 312 -2.32 -9.79 20.78
N ARG A 313 -1.07 -10.10 21.17
CA ARG A 313 -0.14 -9.09 21.68
C ARG A 313 0.26 -8.06 20.62
N SER A 314 0.20 -8.44 19.36
CA SER A 314 0.48 -7.57 18.21
C SER A 314 -0.75 -6.81 17.70
N LEU A 315 -1.90 -6.94 18.35
CA LEU A 315 -3.09 -6.15 18.04
C LEU A 315 -3.40 -5.16 19.14
N PHE A 316 -3.69 -3.93 18.77
CA PHE A 316 -4.23 -2.94 19.72
C PHE A 316 -5.60 -2.45 19.27
N GLN A 317 -6.41 -2.04 20.24
CA GLN A 317 -7.75 -1.48 19.98
C GLN A 317 -7.61 -0.19 19.16
N PHE A 318 -8.26 -0.15 18.01
CA PHE A 318 -8.27 1.00 17.12
C PHE A 318 -8.54 2.30 17.88
N ASP A 319 -7.78 3.33 17.58
CA ASP A 319 -7.87 4.68 18.14
C ASP A 319 -7.76 4.76 19.67
N SER A 320 -7.07 3.79 20.29
CA SER A 320 -6.83 3.75 21.75
C SER A 320 -5.34 3.90 22.09
N PRO A 321 -4.87 5.13 22.38
CA PRO A 321 -3.49 5.36 22.82
C PRO A 321 -3.12 4.58 24.08
N LYS A 322 -4.06 4.44 25.01
CA LYS A 322 -3.86 3.69 26.25
C LYS A 322 -3.62 2.20 26.00
N ASN A 323 -4.41 1.59 25.11
CA ASN A 323 -4.22 0.18 24.75
C ASN A 323 -2.91 -0.03 23.98
N LEU A 324 -2.58 0.89 23.05
CA LEU A 324 -1.32 0.85 22.33
C LEU A 324 -0.11 0.98 23.27
N ALA A 325 -0.15 1.93 24.24
CA ALA A 325 0.90 2.07 25.24
C ALA A 325 1.12 0.79 26.03
N ALA A 326 0.05 0.14 26.49
CA ALA A 326 0.14 -1.13 27.22
C ALA A 326 0.77 -2.26 26.36
N LYS A 327 0.51 -2.29 25.05
CA LYS A 327 1.14 -3.27 24.12
C LYS A 327 2.62 -2.95 23.93
N ILE A 328 2.98 -1.67 23.74
CA ILE A 328 4.37 -1.22 23.65
C ILE A 328 5.13 -1.64 24.90
N ASP A 329 4.62 -1.30 26.08
CA ASP A 329 5.26 -1.59 27.36
C ASP A 329 5.49 -3.10 27.53
N TRP A 330 4.47 -3.90 27.20
CA TRP A 330 4.60 -5.35 27.31
C TRP A 330 5.73 -5.90 26.44
N TRP A 331 5.81 -5.52 25.18
CA TRP A 331 6.86 -5.99 24.27
C TRP A 331 8.25 -5.53 24.66
N LEU A 332 8.39 -4.33 25.24
CA LEU A 332 9.67 -3.81 25.70
C LEU A 332 10.15 -4.51 26.98
N ASP A 333 9.22 -4.92 27.86
CA ASP A 333 9.57 -5.67 29.07
C ASP A 333 9.85 -7.16 28.83
N HIS A 334 9.50 -7.68 27.63
CA HIS A 334 9.68 -9.08 27.28
C HIS A 334 10.61 -9.25 26.07
N PRO A 335 11.89 -8.89 26.17
CA PRO A 335 12.82 -8.89 25.03
C PRO A 335 13.04 -10.27 24.42
N GLN A 336 13.00 -11.34 25.22
CA GLN A 336 13.12 -12.72 24.73
C GLN A 336 11.90 -13.13 23.88
N ASP A 337 10.70 -12.79 24.31
CA ASP A 337 9.49 -13.02 23.52
C ASP A 337 9.51 -12.18 22.24
N ARG A 338 9.94 -10.92 22.34
CA ARG A 338 10.08 -10.03 21.19
C ARG A 338 11.03 -10.63 20.13
N ALA A 339 12.20 -11.11 20.55
CA ALA A 339 13.14 -11.77 19.64
C ALA A 339 12.56 -13.04 19.00
N ARG A 340 11.94 -13.91 19.80
CA ARG A 340 11.31 -15.15 19.32
C ARG A 340 10.17 -14.87 18.30
N TRP A 341 9.31 -13.90 18.59
CA TRP A 341 8.22 -13.53 17.69
C TRP A 341 8.74 -12.80 16.46
N GLY A 342 9.78 -11.99 16.58
CA GLY A 342 10.43 -11.36 15.44
C GLY A 342 10.90 -12.37 14.40
N SER A 343 11.59 -13.44 14.83
CA SER A 343 11.99 -14.53 13.93
C SER A 343 10.79 -15.20 13.26
N ARG A 344 9.72 -15.49 14.01
CA ARG A 344 8.50 -16.08 13.44
C ARG A 344 7.81 -15.18 12.41
N TYR A 345 7.81 -13.87 12.66
CA TYR A 345 7.28 -12.89 11.72
C TYR A 345 8.08 -12.88 10.42
N ALA A 346 9.40 -12.86 10.49
CA ALA A 346 10.27 -12.90 9.32
C ALA A 346 10.11 -14.19 8.51
N GLU A 347 10.08 -15.35 9.18
CA GLU A 347 9.85 -16.65 8.54
C GLU A 347 8.50 -16.72 7.82
N ASN A 348 7.42 -16.26 8.48
CA ASN A 348 6.10 -16.20 7.87
C ASN A 348 6.07 -15.28 6.64
N ALA A 349 6.70 -14.11 6.74
CA ALA A 349 6.77 -13.15 5.64
C ALA A 349 7.54 -13.70 4.43
N ALA A 350 8.69 -14.31 4.63
CA ALA A 350 9.50 -14.91 3.58
C ALA A 350 8.76 -16.02 2.81
N GLY A 351 7.86 -16.74 3.49
CA GLY A 351 7.03 -17.78 2.87
C GLY A 351 5.90 -17.22 1.98
N GLN A 352 5.31 -16.08 2.36
CA GLN A 352 4.05 -15.60 1.80
C GLN A 352 4.16 -14.31 0.99
N PHE A 353 5.12 -13.43 1.30
CA PHE A 353 5.17 -12.07 0.77
C PHE A 353 6.44 -11.77 -0.02
N ASP A 354 7.21 -12.79 -0.37
CA ASP A 354 8.35 -12.64 -1.27
C ASP A 354 7.91 -12.05 -2.61
N GLN A 355 8.52 -10.95 -3.04
CA GLN A 355 8.09 -10.18 -4.20
C GLN A 355 8.21 -10.99 -5.50
N GLU A 356 9.29 -11.76 -5.66
CA GLU A 356 9.50 -12.54 -6.87
C GLU A 356 8.40 -13.61 -7.01
N LYS A 357 8.11 -14.34 -5.95
CA LYS A 357 7.03 -15.33 -5.93
C LYS A 357 5.65 -14.71 -6.17
N CYS A 358 5.39 -13.53 -5.58
CA CYS A 358 4.14 -12.82 -5.80
C CYS A 358 4.01 -12.38 -7.28
N MET A 359 5.09 -11.88 -7.88
CA MET A 359 5.09 -11.50 -9.30
C MET A 359 4.98 -12.70 -10.25
N GLU A 360 5.51 -13.87 -9.87
CA GLU A 360 5.27 -15.12 -10.60
C GLU A 360 3.79 -15.53 -10.57
N GLN A 361 3.13 -15.39 -9.44
CA GLN A 361 1.69 -15.64 -9.33
C GLN A 361 0.89 -14.63 -10.16
N MET A 362 1.30 -13.35 -10.17
CA MET A 362 0.67 -12.33 -11.02
C MET A 362 0.82 -12.64 -12.50
N GLU A 363 2.01 -13.03 -12.95
CA GLU A 363 2.24 -13.46 -14.34
C GLU A 363 1.33 -14.64 -14.69
N ARG A 364 1.29 -15.67 -13.84
CA ARG A 364 0.42 -16.85 -14.05
C ARG A 364 -1.03 -16.45 -14.19
N MET A 365 -1.54 -15.61 -13.30
CA MET A 365 -2.91 -15.07 -13.38
C MET A 365 -3.16 -14.36 -14.73
N LEU A 366 -2.21 -13.55 -15.19
CA LEU A 366 -2.34 -12.83 -16.46
C LEU A 366 -2.35 -13.81 -17.65
N LEU A 367 -1.45 -14.81 -17.66
CA LEU A 367 -1.40 -15.83 -18.71
C LEU A 367 -2.68 -16.69 -18.74
N GLU A 368 -3.15 -17.15 -17.59
CA GLU A 368 -4.40 -17.91 -17.47
C GLU A 368 -5.59 -17.09 -17.99
N THR A 369 -5.67 -15.82 -17.61
CA THR A 369 -6.73 -14.91 -18.07
C THR A 369 -6.65 -14.67 -19.58
N ALA A 370 -5.45 -14.63 -20.16
CA ALA A 370 -5.21 -14.51 -21.60
C ALA A 370 -5.51 -15.82 -22.37
N GLY A 371 -5.86 -16.92 -21.68
CA GLY A 371 -6.06 -18.22 -22.30
C GLY A 371 -4.76 -18.87 -22.79
N ARG A 372 -3.61 -18.45 -22.24
CA ARG A 372 -2.29 -19.01 -22.49
C ARG A 372 -1.88 -19.93 -21.34
N ARG A 373 -1.12 -20.99 -21.67
CA ARG A 373 -0.51 -21.83 -20.61
C ARG A 373 0.63 -21.04 -19.96
N PRO A 374 0.71 -21.08 -18.62
CA PRO A 374 1.82 -20.47 -17.89
C PRO A 374 3.16 -21.16 -18.19
#